data_e9490b88fc58fdc684941828f217cd53
#
_entry.id   e9490b88fc58fdc684941828f217cd53
#
_cell.length_a   1.000
_cell.length_b   1.000
_cell.length_c   1.000
_cell.angle_alpha   90.00
_cell.angle_beta   90.00
_cell.angle_gamma   90.00
#
_symmetry.space_group_name_H-M   'P 1'
#
loop_
_entity.id
_entity.type
_entity.pdbx_description
1 polymer ?
#
loop_
_entity_poly.entity_id
_entity_poly.type
_entity_poly.pdbx_seq_one_letter_code
_entity_poly.pdbx_strand_id
1 'polypeptide(L)'
;PEATTQSLSARLLYWPVKQGEGQPVVLAMASTSVPVAQAALQAQLTVNGSNDKAGTMPGDTIAASVTVKNSSQTAMPHVRLRLSFDAPSYQQKSLLNWAKIEDVKDGSITAEQLNADRRRGSITWTEKQVAEFASLKPGQSVTLDVRLPVRSGDETSLENYPGETIDIVADAQHDTATAPVIVRSNAVPVTLNSDTALDIRTETATNDAGLEQKTVTWLLTNSFHELTNVVAEAELYGDITWAQGEVPIGKVAYDEAKKKLRWTIESLPTN
;
A
#
# COMPACT_ATOMS: atom_id res chain seq x y z
N PRO A 1 -30.71 11.03 8.82
CA PRO A 1 -29.42 10.78 9.46
C PRO A 1 -29.54 11.20 10.92
N GLU A 2 -29.30 10.26 11.86
CA GLU A 2 -29.15 10.63 13.26
C GLU A 2 -27.87 11.45 13.37
N ALA A 3 -28.02 12.73 13.73
CA ALA A 3 -26.89 13.59 13.98
C ALA A 3 -26.22 13.13 15.28
N THR A 4 -25.02 12.58 15.17
CA THR A 4 -24.18 12.34 16.34
C THR A 4 -23.60 13.68 16.79
N THR A 5 -23.73 14.01 18.06
CA THR A 5 -23.19 15.24 18.61
C THR A 5 -21.79 14.98 19.15
N GLN A 6 -20.79 15.68 18.60
CA GLN A 6 -19.43 15.69 19.16
C GLN A 6 -19.24 16.91 20.07
N SER A 7 -18.68 16.68 21.26
CA SER A 7 -18.31 17.74 22.19
C SER A 7 -16.87 18.16 21.94
N LEU A 8 -16.68 19.45 21.60
CA LEU A 8 -15.38 20.09 21.55
C LEU A 8 -15.15 20.83 22.86
N SER A 9 -14.05 20.56 23.55
CA SER A 9 -13.67 21.26 24.78
C SER A 9 -12.28 21.89 24.63
N ALA A 10 -12.18 23.14 25.06
CA ALA A 10 -10.93 23.88 25.20
C ALA A 10 -10.66 24.15 26.69
N ARG A 11 -9.41 24.02 27.12
CA ARG A 11 -8.99 24.32 28.48
C ARG A 11 -7.85 25.32 28.44
N LEU A 12 -7.95 26.39 29.24
CA LEU A 12 -6.83 27.29 29.51
C LEU A 12 -6.11 26.76 30.75
N LEU A 13 -4.87 26.37 30.57
CA LEU A 13 -4.03 25.79 31.62
C LEU A 13 -2.95 26.80 32.02
N TYR A 14 -2.70 26.90 33.32
CA TYR A 14 -1.59 27.67 33.87
C TYR A 14 -0.64 26.73 34.65
N TRP A 15 0.64 26.85 34.42
CA TRP A 15 1.69 26.16 35.17
C TRP A 15 2.36 27.18 36.09
N PRO A 16 2.25 27.00 37.42
CA PRO A 16 2.91 27.92 38.37
C PRO A 16 4.45 27.78 38.34
N VAL A 17 4.98 26.74 37.72
CA VAL A 17 6.39 26.50 37.42
C VAL A 17 6.56 26.25 35.92
N LYS A 18 7.78 26.01 35.42
CA LYS A 18 8.00 25.72 34.00
C LYS A 18 7.07 24.61 33.51
N GLN A 19 6.58 24.77 32.28
CA GLN A 19 5.74 23.77 31.63
C GLN A 19 6.45 22.39 31.62
N GLY A 20 5.77 21.36 32.15
CA GLY A 20 6.32 20.03 32.35
C GLY A 20 6.84 19.75 33.77
N GLU A 21 7.01 20.79 34.59
CA GLU A 21 7.35 20.68 36.01
C GLU A 21 6.13 21.02 36.87
N GLY A 22 5.45 20.02 37.41
CA GLY A 22 4.26 20.19 38.26
C GLY A 22 2.93 20.02 37.53
N GLN A 23 1.85 20.09 38.32
CA GLN A 23 0.47 19.90 37.81
C GLN A 23 -0.07 21.24 37.30
N PRO A 24 -0.71 21.28 36.11
CA PRO A 24 -1.35 22.49 35.62
C PRO A 24 -2.63 22.81 36.37
N VAL A 25 -2.89 24.09 36.59
CA VAL A 25 -4.15 24.60 37.08
C VAL A 25 -5.03 24.98 35.91
N VAL A 26 -6.27 24.49 35.88
CA VAL A 26 -7.26 24.88 34.86
C VAL A 26 -7.84 26.25 35.23
N LEU A 27 -7.51 27.27 34.47
CA LEU A 27 -8.02 28.63 34.66
C LEU A 27 -9.40 28.84 34.04
N ALA A 28 -9.66 28.23 32.91
CA ALA A 28 -10.95 28.28 32.23
C ALA A 28 -11.16 27.02 31.39
N MET A 29 -12.42 26.65 31.24
CA MET A 29 -12.87 25.59 30.35
C MET A 29 -14.10 26.06 29.58
N ALA A 30 -14.08 25.86 28.28
CA ALA A 30 -15.24 26.06 27.43
C ALA A 30 -15.53 24.78 26.67
N SER A 31 -16.79 24.41 26.53
CA SER A 31 -17.23 23.30 25.70
C SER A 31 -18.39 23.72 24.82
N THR A 32 -18.38 23.20 23.60
CA THR A 32 -19.50 23.36 22.66
C THR A 32 -19.82 22.04 22.02
N SER A 33 -21.10 21.84 21.72
CA SER A 33 -21.55 20.62 21.03
C SER A 33 -21.75 20.94 19.55
N VAL A 34 -21.09 20.19 18.69
CA VAL A 34 -21.20 20.33 17.23
C VAL A 34 -21.98 19.14 16.71
N PRO A 35 -23.14 19.32 16.06
CA PRO A 35 -23.82 18.24 15.38
C PRO A 35 -22.98 17.78 14.18
N VAL A 36 -22.61 16.52 14.16
CA VAL A 36 -21.93 15.88 13.04
C VAL A 36 -22.99 15.14 12.24
N ALA A 37 -23.32 15.65 11.06
CA ALA A 37 -24.17 14.94 10.12
C ALA A 37 -23.35 13.82 9.47
N GLN A 38 -23.81 12.59 9.62
CA GLN A 38 -23.23 11.47 8.88
C GLN A 38 -23.55 11.65 7.39
N ALA A 39 -22.56 11.52 6.52
CA ALA A 39 -22.78 11.62 5.08
C ALA A 39 -23.82 10.56 4.65
N ALA A 40 -24.82 11.02 3.91
CA ALA A 40 -25.89 10.16 3.42
C ALA A 40 -25.38 9.07 2.46
N LEU A 41 -24.46 9.43 1.58
CA LEU A 41 -23.67 8.50 0.76
C LEU A 41 -22.34 8.27 1.47
N GLN A 42 -21.89 7.03 1.51
CA GLN A 42 -20.60 6.64 2.08
C GLN A 42 -19.82 5.81 1.06
N ALA A 43 -18.51 6.03 1.01
CA ALA A 43 -17.58 5.22 0.22
C ALA A 43 -16.43 4.76 1.11
N GLN A 44 -16.11 3.48 1.05
CA GLN A 44 -15.00 2.87 1.80
C GLN A 44 -14.13 2.06 0.84
N LEU A 45 -12.83 2.27 0.91
CA LEU A 45 -11.83 1.58 0.11
C LEU A 45 -11.00 0.66 0.99
N THR A 46 -10.74 -0.55 0.49
CA THR A 46 -9.80 -1.51 1.05
C THR A 46 -8.84 -1.95 -0.06
N VAL A 47 -7.56 -1.98 0.22
CA VAL A 47 -6.53 -2.40 -0.74
C VAL A 47 -5.65 -3.45 -0.09
N ASN A 48 -5.49 -4.61 -0.74
CA ASN A 48 -4.75 -5.77 -0.22
C ASN A 48 -5.17 -6.12 1.24
N GLY A 49 -6.48 -5.97 1.55
CA GLY A 49 -7.05 -6.22 2.88
C GLY A 49 -6.87 -5.10 3.90
N SER A 50 -6.27 -3.97 3.55
CA SER A 50 -6.06 -2.81 4.43
C SER A 50 -6.89 -1.61 3.99
N ASN A 51 -7.37 -0.82 4.94
CA ASN A 51 -8.10 0.44 4.70
C ASN A 51 -7.28 1.70 5.02
N ASP A 52 -6.03 1.56 5.42
CA ASP A 52 -5.12 2.65 5.81
C ASP A 52 -3.90 2.71 4.87
N LYS A 53 -3.10 1.65 4.83
CA LYS A 53 -1.92 1.53 3.99
C LYS A 53 -1.70 0.09 3.57
N ALA A 54 -1.10 -0.11 2.41
CA ALA A 54 -0.75 -1.44 1.89
C ALA A 54 0.66 -1.45 1.29
N GLY A 55 1.17 -2.64 1.01
CA GLY A 55 2.40 -2.85 0.27
C GLY A 55 2.15 -3.74 -0.94
N THR A 56 3.02 -3.64 -1.94
CA THR A 56 3.07 -4.49 -3.13
C THR A 56 4.50 -4.54 -3.66
N MET A 57 4.78 -5.48 -4.54
CA MET A 57 6.06 -5.58 -5.26
C MET A 57 5.82 -5.59 -6.77
N PRO A 58 6.84 -5.27 -7.59
CA PRO A 58 6.78 -5.53 -9.02
C PRO A 58 6.42 -6.99 -9.31
N GLY A 59 5.48 -7.22 -10.23
CA GLY A 59 4.94 -8.54 -10.54
C GLY A 59 3.73 -8.97 -9.71
N ASP A 60 3.45 -8.32 -8.58
CA ASP A 60 2.26 -8.59 -7.76
C ASP A 60 0.99 -8.01 -8.39
N THR A 61 -0.14 -8.40 -7.82
CA THR A 61 -1.45 -7.85 -8.18
C THR A 61 -2.05 -7.09 -7.00
N ILE A 62 -2.39 -5.83 -7.21
CA ILE A 62 -3.14 -5.01 -6.26
C ILE A 62 -4.61 -5.43 -6.33
N ALA A 63 -5.16 -5.86 -5.19
CA ALA A 63 -6.58 -6.15 -5.02
C ALA A 63 -7.25 -4.96 -4.31
N ALA A 64 -8.11 -4.23 -5.01
CA ALA A 64 -8.86 -3.11 -4.47
C ALA A 64 -10.35 -3.46 -4.39
N SER A 65 -10.96 -3.24 -3.23
CA SER A 65 -12.38 -3.44 -2.98
C SER A 65 -12.99 -2.12 -2.52
N VAL A 66 -14.00 -1.64 -3.22
CA VAL A 66 -14.68 -0.40 -2.87
C VAL A 66 -16.16 -0.64 -2.59
N THR A 67 -16.60 -0.23 -1.41
CA THR A 67 -18.01 -0.34 -0.98
C THR A 67 -18.65 1.04 -0.96
N VAL A 68 -19.78 1.16 -1.66
CA VAL A 68 -20.64 2.35 -1.62
C VAL A 68 -21.91 2.01 -0.87
N LYS A 69 -22.32 2.84 0.10
CA LYS A 69 -23.50 2.63 0.92
C LYS A 69 -24.38 3.89 0.98
N ASN A 70 -25.68 3.69 0.79
CA ASN A 70 -26.68 4.71 1.10
C ASN A 70 -27.13 4.60 2.57
N SER A 71 -26.69 5.51 3.41
CA SER A 71 -27.04 5.57 4.84
C SER A 71 -28.23 6.51 5.11
N SER A 72 -28.88 7.07 4.06
CA SER A 72 -30.05 7.91 4.20
C SER A 72 -31.35 7.10 4.22
N GLN A 73 -32.47 7.82 4.47
CA GLN A 73 -33.82 7.24 4.44
C GLN A 73 -34.48 7.32 3.04
N THR A 74 -33.79 7.91 2.05
CA THR A 74 -34.30 8.08 0.69
C THR A 74 -33.41 7.37 -0.32
N ALA A 75 -33.99 6.90 -1.41
CA ALA A 75 -33.20 6.32 -2.49
C ALA A 75 -32.35 7.38 -3.19
N MET A 76 -31.16 7.02 -3.61
CA MET A 76 -30.23 7.89 -4.34
C MET A 76 -30.19 7.51 -5.80
N PRO A 77 -30.65 8.40 -6.70
CA PRO A 77 -30.61 8.12 -8.13
C PRO A 77 -29.23 8.35 -8.72
N HIS A 78 -28.98 7.68 -9.84
CA HIS A 78 -27.83 7.88 -10.73
C HIS A 78 -26.48 7.93 -9.98
N VAL A 79 -26.25 6.91 -9.12
CA VAL A 79 -24.96 6.77 -8.43
C VAL A 79 -23.87 6.48 -9.45
N ARG A 80 -22.74 7.12 -9.27
CA ARG A 80 -21.50 6.88 -10.03
C ARG A 80 -20.37 6.65 -9.05
N LEU A 81 -19.53 5.64 -9.33
CA LEU A 81 -18.34 5.36 -8.57
C LEU A 81 -17.13 5.44 -9.48
N ARG A 82 -16.10 6.18 -9.06
CA ARG A 82 -14.79 6.23 -9.71
C ARG A 82 -13.73 5.75 -8.73
N LEU A 83 -12.94 4.78 -9.14
CA LEU A 83 -11.73 4.32 -8.45
C LEU A 83 -10.50 4.79 -9.23
N SER A 84 -9.61 5.50 -8.56
CA SER A 84 -8.43 6.14 -9.18
C SER A 84 -7.14 5.61 -8.55
N PHE A 85 -6.14 5.37 -9.41
CA PHE A 85 -4.81 4.90 -9.07
C PHE A 85 -3.80 5.90 -9.63
N ASP A 86 -3.14 6.64 -8.75
CA ASP A 86 -2.04 7.55 -9.12
C ASP A 86 -0.73 6.79 -8.94
N ALA A 87 -0.14 6.33 -10.03
CA ALA A 87 1.01 5.45 -10.03
C ALA A 87 2.24 6.08 -10.71
N PRO A 88 3.46 5.61 -10.39
CA PRO A 88 4.64 5.95 -11.14
C PRO A 88 4.46 5.69 -12.64
N SER A 89 5.04 6.56 -13.46
CA SER A 89 4.98 6.43 -14.92
C SER A 89 6.28 6.85 -15.58
N TYR A 90 6.59 6.21 -16.69
CA TYR A 90 7.70 6.55 -17.55
C TYR A 90 7.21 6.60 -19.00
N GLN A 91 7.55 7.66 -19.75
CA GLN A 91 7.11 7.89 -21.13
C GLN A 91 5.59 7.68 -21.31
N GLN A 92 4.79 8.22 -20.41
CA GLN A 92 3.32 8.10 -20.37
C GLN A 92 2.78 6.66 -20.16
N LYS A 93 3.64 5.70 -19.85
CA LYS A 93 3.23 4.34 -19.48
C LYS A 93 3.21 4.22 -17.96
N SER A 94 2.10 3.75 -17.41
CA SER A 94 1.98 3.47 -15.98
C SER A 94 2.76 2.21 -15.61
N LEU A 95 3.30 2.17 -14.39
CA LEU A 95 3.82 0.95 -13.78
C LEU A 95 2.72 -0.11 -13.59
N LEU A 96 1.46 0.31 -13.50
CA LEU A 96 0.31 -0.59 -13.45
C LEU A 96 -0.03 -1.13 -14.85
N ASN A 97 -0.28 -2.43 -14.95
CA ASN A 97 -0.60 -3.09 -16.20
C ASN A 97 -2.12 -3.08 -16.48
N TRP A 98 -2.61 -1.94 -16.96
CA TRP A 98 -4.03 -1.73 -17.28
C TRP A 98 -4.59 -2.66 -18.36
N ALA A 99 -3.74 -3.27 -19.18
CA ALA A 99 -4.18 -4.24 -20.18
C ALA A 99 -4.57 -5.59 -19.58
N LYS A 100 -4.12 -5.87 -18.36
CA LYS A 100 -4.39 -7.12 -17.61
C LYS A 100 -5.29 -6.87 -16.39
N ILE A 101 -6.03 -5.76 -16.38
CA ILE A 101 -6.98 -5.49 -15.31
C ILE A 101 -8.10 -6.53 -15.29
N GLU A 102 -8.49 -6.95 -14.09
CA GLU A 102 -9.65 -7.77 -13.85
C GLU A 102 -10.72 -6.94 -13.13
N ASP A 103 -11.81 -6.65 -13.85
CA ASP A 103 -13.01 -5.97 -13.36
C ASP A 103 -14.24 -6.70 -13.86
N VAL A 104 -14.93 -7.40 -12.97
CA VAL A 104 -16.13 -8.24 -13.32
C VAL A 104 -17.29 -7.38 -13.84
N LYS A 105 -17.31 -6.08 -13.53
CA LYS A 105 -18.39 -5.15 -13.90
C LYS A 105 -18.09 -4.32 -15.14
N ASP A 106 -16.93 -4.47 -15.73
CA ASP A 106 -16.56 -3.87 -17.01
C ASP A 106 -16.69 -2.33 -17.00
N GLY A 107 -16.14 -1.68 -15.94
CA GLY A 107 -16.13 -0.25 -15.78
C GLY A 107 -15.37 0.48 -16.89
N SER A 108 -15.75 1.72 -17.15
CA SER A 108 -15.09 2.56 -18.13
C SER A 108 -13.73 3.02 -17.65
N ILE A 109 -12.66 2.66 -18.38
CA ILE A 109 -11.29 3.01 -18.03
C ILE A 109 -10.90 4.32 -18.71
N THR A 110 -10.29 5.23 -17.95
CA THR A 110 -9.70 6.48 -18.43
C THR A 110 -8.30 6.65 -17.86
N ALA A 111 -7.45 7.44 -18.53
CA ALA A 111 -6.10 7.71 -18.06
C ALA A 111 -5.72 9.17 -18.32
N GLU A 112 -4.96 9.74 -17.37
CA GLU A 112 -4.50 11.13 -17.38
C GLU A 112 -3.06 11.19 -16.89
N GLN A 113 -2.19 11.92 -17.60
CA GLN A 113 -0.84 12.21 -17.14
C GLN A 113 -0.90 13.39 -16.15
N LEU A 114 -0.51 13.16 -14.89
CA LEU A 114 -0.55 14.18 -13.85
C LEU A 114 0.69 15.10 -13.91
N ASN A 115 1.86 14.50 -14.14
CA ASN A 115 3.14 15.20 -14.33
C ASN A 115 4.10 14.26 -15.08
N ALA A 116 5.40 14.59 -15.14
CA ALA A 116 6.39 13.79 -15.88
C ALA A 116 6.46 12.32 -15.40
N ASP A 117 6.28 12.12 -14.10
CA ASP A 117 6.62 10.87 -13.42
C ASP A 117 5.40 10.12 -12.85
N ARG A 118 4.20 10.72 -12.96
CA ARG A 118 2.98 10.13 -12.41
C ARG A 118 1.83 10.17 -13.39
N ARG A 119 1.12 9.04 -13.46
CA ARG A 119 -0.07 8.87 -14.30
C ARG A 119 -1.23 8.33 -13.46
N ARG A 120 -2.38 8.96 -13.61
CA ARG A 120 -3.65 8.48 -13.07
C ARG A 120 -4.31 7.55 -14.06
N GLY A 121 -4.67 6.35 -13.63
CA GLY A 121 -5.67 5.53 -14.28
C GLY A 121 -6.91 5.50 -13.41
N SER A 122 -8.08 5.53 -14.01
CA SER A 122 -9.35 5.50 -13.29
C SER A 122 -10.33 4.54 -13.94
N ILE A 123 -11.10 3.84 -13.12
CA ILE A 123 -12.24 3.02 -13.53
C ILE A 123 -13.50 3.72 -13.03
N THR A 124 -14.50 3.82 -13.88
CA THR A 124 -15.78 4.44 -13.55
C THR A 124 -16.92 3.48 -13.83
N TRP A 125 -17.76 3.24 -12.83
CA TRP A 125 -19.00 2.47 -12.94
C TRP A 125 -20.20 3.37 -12.76
N THR A 126 -21.21 3.14 -13.56
CA THR A 126 -22.51 3.81 -13.54
C THR A 126 -23.61 2.75 -13.53
N GLU A 127 -24.85 3.18 -13.62
CA GLU A 127 -26.00 2.29 -13.75
C GLU A 127 -25.93 1.35 -14.97
N LYS A 128 -25.09 1.66 -15.96
CA LYS A 128 -24.88 0.81 -17.14
C LYS A 128 -24.15 -0.47 -16.78
N GLN A 129 -23.21 -0.41 -15.85
CA GLN A 129 -22.41 -1.54 -15.39
C GLN A 129 -22.99 -2.16 -14.12
N VAL A 130 -23.59 -1.34 -13.26
CA VAL A 130 -24.12 -1.73 -11.96
C VAL A 130 -25.57 -1.25 -11.86
N ALA A 131 -26.52 -2.12 -12.10
CA ALA A 131 -27.94 -1.77 -12.18
C ALA A 131 -28.47 -1.11 -10.89
N GLU A 132 -27.92 -1.46 -9.73
CA GLU A 132 -28.26 -0.90 -8.42
C GLU A 132 -27.97 0.61 -8.36
N PHE A 133 -27.02 1.12 -9.17
CA PHE A 133 -26.67 2.53 -9.23
C PHE A 133 -27.74 3.41 -9.91
N ALA A 134 -28.67 2.82 -10.63
CA ALA A 134 -29.84 3.57 -11.12
C ALA A 134 -30.66 4.13 -9.96
N SER A 135 -30.76 3.40 -8.84
CA SER A 135 -31.46 3.82 -7.63
C SER A 135 -30.97 3.04 -6.43
N LEU A 136 -29.97 3.55 -5.74
CA LEU A 136 -29.41 2.92 -4.54
C LEU A 136 -30.37 3.13 -3.36
N LYS A 137 -31.01 2.06 -2.90
CA LYS A 137 -32.06 2.10 -1.87
C LYS A 137 -31.52 2.48 -0.50
N PRO A 138 -32.36 2.96 0.44
CA PRO A 138 -31.97 3.19 1.83
C PRO A 138 -31.34 1.94 2.45
N GLY A 139 -30.19 2.11 3.10
CA GLY A 139 -29.41 1.04 3.74
C GLY A 139 -28.69 0.08 2.77
N GLN A 140 -28.93 0.19 1.47
CA GLN A 140 -28.28 -0.67 0.47
C GLN A 140 -26.80 -0.32 0.34
N SER A 141 -25.97 -1.35 0.17
CA SER A 141 -24.55 -1.24 -0.17
C SER A 141 -24.23 -2.07 -1.42
N VAL A 142 -23.26 -1.58 -2.18
CA VAL A 142 -22.71 -2.25 -3.36
C VAL A 142 -21.19 -2.27 -3.19
N THR A 143 -20.59 -3.43 -3.38
CA THR A 143 -19.14 -3.62 -3.35
C THR A 143 -18.65 -4.00 -4.74
N LEU A 144 -17.58 -3.35 -5.19
CA LEU A 144 -16.90 -3.61 -6.45
C LEU A 144 -15.45 -3.95 -6.19
N ASP A 145 -15.00 -5.03 -6.80
CA ASP A 145 -13.66 -5.56 -6.67
C ASP A 145 -12.91 -5.42 -7.99
N VAL A 146 -11.65 -4.98 -7.88
CA VAL A 146 -10.73 -4.81 -9.00
C VAL A 146 -9.40 -5.45 -8.65
N ARG A 147 -8.79 -6.14 -9.61
CA ARG A 147 -7.43 -6.64 -9.51
C ARG A 147 -6.59 -6.03 -10.62
N LEU A 148 -5.52 -5.34 -10.25
CA LEU A 148 -4.68 -4.60 -11.18
C LEU A 148 -3.21 -4.99 -10.97
N PRO A 149 -2.58 -5.71 -11.94
CA PRO A 149 -1.19 -6.12 -11.82
C PRO A 149 -0.21 -4.94 -11.87
N VAL A 150 0.82 -5.01 -11.06
CA VAL A 150 2.03 -4.18 -11.14
C VAL A 150 3.00 -4.86 -12.13
N ARG A 151 3.58 -4.10 -13.06
CA ARG A 151 4.55 -4.64 -14.02
C ARG A 151 5.77 -5.20 -13.31
N SER A 152 6.30 -6.29 -13.83
CA SER A 152 7.56 -6.90 -13.38
C SER A 152 8.77 -6.38 -14.16
N GLY A 153 9.97 -6.72 -13.72
CA GLY A 153 11.22 -6.47 -14.44
C GLY A 153 11.27 -7.12 -15.82
N ASP A 154 10.56 -8.25 -16.01
CA ASP A 154 10.45 -8.90 -17.33
C ASP A 154 9.57 -8.12 -18.32
N GLU A 155 8.65 -7.29 -17.82
CA GLU A 155 7.72 -6.50 -18.65
C GLU A 155 8.23 -5.09 -18.93
N THR A 156 9.14 -4.55 -18.10
CA THR A 156 9.65 -3.19 -18.22
C THR A 156 10.92 -2.98 -17.39
N SER A 157 11.77 -2.03 -17.79
CA SER A 157 12.91 -1.58 -16.99
C SER A 157 12.42 -0.77 -15.81
N LEU A 158 12.41 -1.37 -14.63
CA LEU A 158 11.80 -0.82 -13.41
C LEU A 158 12.52 0.45 -12.91
N GLU A 159 13.83 0.54 -13.11
CA GLU A 159 14.68 1.69 -12.76
C GLU A 159 14.22 3.01 -13.39
N ASN A 160 13.41 2.94 -14.46
CA ASN A 160 12.86 4.12 -15.13
C ASN A 160 11.60 4.69 -14.45
N TYR A 161 11.05 4.01 -13.44
CA TYR A 161 9.83 4.45 -12.77
C TYR A 161 10.17 5.11 -11.43
N PRO A 162 10.27 6.44 -11.38
CA PRO A 162 10.55 7.13 -10.13
C PRO A 162 9.36 7.06 -9.18
N GLY A 163 9.66 6.95 -7.90
CA GLY A 163 8.67 6.95 -6.83
C GLY A 163 8.28 5.57 -6.32
N GLU A 164 7.96 5.55 -5.04
CA GLU A 164 7.79 4.34 -4.23
C GLU A 164 6.34 4.12 -3.80
N THR A 165 5.40 4.91 -4.32
CA THR A 165 4.01 4.86 -3.87
C THR A 165 3.01 4.88 -5.02
N ILE A 166 1.90 4.17 -4.82
CA ILE A 166 0.69 4.27 -5.61
C ILE A 166 -0.40 4.77 -4.68
N ASP A 167 -1.02 5.91 -5.01
CA ASP A 167 -2.11 6.47 -4.22
C ASP A 167 -3.45 6.01 -4.80
N ILE A 168 -4.27 5.37 -3.98
CA ILE A 168 -5.57 4.82 -4.41
C ILE A 168 -6.68 5.50 -3.63
N VAL A 169 -7.70 5.98 -4.34
CA VAL A 169 -8.87 6.65 -3.77
C VAL A 169 -10.10 6.38 -4.61
N ALA A 170 -11.26 6.36 -3.97
CA ALA A 170 -12.53 6.26 -4.66
C ALA A 170 -13.40 7.49 -4.40
N ASP A 171 -14.07 7.98 -5.44
CA ASP A 171 -15.06 9.04 -5.38
C ASP A 171 -16.43 8.46 -5.76
N ALA A 172 -17.39 8.49 -4.84
CA ALA A 172 -18.78 8.14 -5.08
C ALA A 172 -19.61 9.42 -5.27
N GLN A 173 -20.46 9.44 -6.28
CA GLN A 173 -21.31 10.58 -6.61
C GLN A 173 -22.75 10.13 -6.77
N HIS A 174 -23.70 10.95 -6.37
CA HIS A 174 -25.10 10.81 -6.78
C HIS A 174 -25.69 12.16 -7.17
N ASP A 175 -26.70 12.15 -7.99
CA ASP A 175 -27.37 13.36 -8.43
C ASP A 175 -28.39 13.81 -7.37
N THR A 176 -28.52 15.12 -7.20
CA THR A 176 -29.57 15.77 -6.43
C THR A 176 -30.30 16.80 -7.30
N ALA A 177 -31.41 17.35 -6.83
CA ALA A 177 -32.16 18.36 -7.57
C ALA A 177 -31.36 19.63 -7.89
N THR A 178 -30.29 19.92 -7.14
CA THR A 178 -29.51 21.17 -7.26
C THR A 178 -28.14 20.97 -7.87
N ALA A 179 -27.40 19.94 -7.43
CA ALA A 179 -26.06 19.63 -7.88
C ALA A 179 -25.68 18.21 -7.47
N PRO A 180 -24.75 17.56 -8.18
CA PRO A 180 -24.24 16.26 -7.75
C PRO A 180 -23.48 16.39 -6.41
N VAL A 181 -23.70 15.43 -5.52
CA VAL A 181 -22.97 15.28 -4.26
C VAL A 181 -21.87 14.24 -4.46
N ILE A 182 -20.64 14.62 -4.17
CA ILE A 182 -19.46 13.75 -4.28
C ILE A 182 -18.96 13.45 -2.87
N VAL A 183 -18.73 12.16 -2.59
CA VAL A 183 -18.14 11.69 -1.35
C VAL A 183 -16.88 10.88 -1.69
N ARG A 184 -15.78 11.25 -1.05
CA ARG A 184 -14.49 10.57 -1.21
C ARG A 184 -14.33 9.50 -0.13
N SER A 185 -13.79 8.36 -0.52
CA SER A 185 -13.37 7.30 0.42
C SER A 185 -12.17 7.73 1.27
N ASN A 186 -11.78 6.87 2.21
CA ASN A 186 -10.40 6.89 2.70
C ASN A 186 -9.42 6.74 1.52
N ALA A 187 -8.27 7.39 1.61
CA ALA A 187 -7.15 7.16 0.69
C ALA A 187 -6.28 6.03 1.24
N VAL A 188 -5.83 5.13 0.37
CA VAL A 188 -4.92 4.04 0.72
C VAL A 188 -3.65 4.17 -0.11
N PRO A 189 -2.55 4.70 0.47
CA PRO A 189 -1.24 4.65 -0.15
C PRO A 189 -0.72 3.21 -0.16
N VAL A 190 -0.21 2.78 -1.30
CA VAL A 190 0.43 1.47 -1.48
C VAL A 190 1.92 1.70 -1.71
N THR A 191 2.75 1.20 -0.80
CA THR A 191 4.20 1.27 -0.96
C THR A 191 4.66 0.19 -1.94
N LEU A 192 5.45 0.60 -2.92
CA LEU A 192 6.14 -0.30 -3.84
C LEU A 192 7.43 -0.76 -3.18
N ASN A 193 7.44 -1.98 -2.72
CA ASN A 193 8.65 -2.61 -2.17
C ASN A 193 9.55 -3.08 -3.33
N SER A 194 10.84 -3.28 -3.05
CA SER A 194 11.75 -3.82 -4.03
C SER A 194 11.45 -5.30 -4.33
N ASP A 195 11.82 -5.73 -5.51
CA ASP A 195 11.71 -7.11 -6.02
C ASP A 195 12.90 -7.99 -5.60
N THR A 196 13.44 -7.74 -4.41
CA THR A 196 14.62 -8.45 -3.91
C THR A 196 14.38 -9.95 -3.81
N ALA A 197 15.25 -10.73 -4.41
CA ALA A 197 15.26 -12.19 -4.34
C ALA A 197 16.61 -12.72 -3.86
N LEU A 198 16.58 -13.75 -3.01
CA LEU A 198 17.76 -14.49 -2.54
C LEU A 198 17.74 -15.90 -3.15
N ASP A 199 18.70 -16.19 -4.02
CA ASP A 199 18.96 -17.53 -4.54
C ASP A 199 20.11 -18.17 -3.76
N ILE A 200 19.96 -19.44 -3.39
CA ILE A 200 20.95 -20.18 -2.62
C ILE A 200 21.40 -21.40 -3.44
N ARG A 201 22.68 -21.46 -3.74
CA ARG A 201 23.31 -22.58 -4.46
C ARG A 201 24.27 -23.30 -3.55
N THR A 202 24.29 -24.62 -3.63
CA THR A 202 25.17 -25.46 -2.82
C THR A 202 25.97 -26.41 -3.72
N GLU A 203 27.27 -26.40 -3.54
CA GLU A 203 28.19 -27.34 -4.17
C GLU A 203 28.84 -28.18 -3.09
N THR A 204 28.98 -29.48 -3.34
CA THR A 204 29.63 -30.42 -2.42
C THR A 204 30.90 -30.95 -3.05
N ALA A 205 32.02 -30.89 -2.33
CA ALA A 205 33.29 -31.42 -2.72
C ALA A 205 33.91 -32.20 -1.55
N THR A 206 34.88 -33.03 -1.83
CA THR A 206 35.71 -33.67 -0.79
C THR A 206 37.06 -32.99 -0.76
N ASN A 207 37.50 -32.53 0.40
CA ASN A 207 38.81 -31.90 0.55
C ASN A 207 39.95 -32.94 0.56
N ASP A 208 41.19 -32.45 0.57
CA ASP A 208 42.39 -33.30 0.55
C ASP A 208 42.51 -34.22 1.80
N ALA A 209 41.80 -33.90 2.88
CA ALA A 209 41.73 -34.73 4.08
C ALA A 209 40.60 -35.79 4.04
N GLY A 210 39.85 -35.88 2.94
CA GLY A 210 38.74 -36.80 2.77
C GLY A 210 37.45 -36.39 3.46
N LEU A 211 37.36 -35.13 3.92
CA LEU A 211 36.16 -34.57 4.57
C LEU A 211 35.26 -33.91 3.54
N GLU A 212 33.97 -34.08 3.73
CA GLU A 212 32.97 -33.40 2.92
C GLU A 212 33.00 -31.87 3.18
N GLN A 213 33.13 -31.10 2.13
CA GLN A 213 33.12 -29.65 2.14
C GLN A 213 31.91 -29.15 1.31
N LYS A 214 31.09 -28.29 1.89
CA LYS A 214 29.96 -27.64 1.20
C LYS A 214 30.27 -26.18 0.99
N THR A 215 30.26 -25.75 -0.25
CA THR A 215 30.28 -24.32 -0.61
C THR A 215 28.85 -23.85 -0.82
N VAL A 216 28.42 -22.85 -0.06
CA VAL A 216 27.09 -22.25 -0.17
C VAL A 216 27.25 -20.85 -0.71
N THR A 217 26.65 -20.59 -1.87
CA THR A 217 26.66 -19.28 -2.52
C THR A 217 25.28 -18.64 -2.33
N TRP A 218 25.27 -17.45 -1.75
CA TRP A 218 24.07 -16.62 -1.65
C TRP A 218 24.14 -15.54 -2.74
N LEU A 219 23.17 -15.56 -3.66
CA LEU A 219 23.02 -14.58 -4.71
C LEU A 219 21.81 -13.71 -4.40
N LEU A 220 22.05 -12.44 -4.10
CA LEU A 220 21.01 -11.47 -3.81
C LEU A 220 20.83 -10.57 -5.03
N THR A 221 19.61 -10.51 -5.56
CA THR A 221 19.23 -9.65 -6.69
C THR A 221 18.25 -8.58 -6.22
N ASN A 222 18.34 -7.38 -6.81
CA ASN A 222 17.49 -6.24 -6.53
C ASN A 222 17.42 -5.35 -7.77
N SER A 223 16.26 -5.25 -8.46
CA SER A 223 16.17 -4.53 -9.73
C SER A 223 15.35 -3.24 -9.68
N PHE A 224 14.74 -2.88 -8.53
CA PHE A 224 13.78 -1.77 -8.51
C PHE A 224 14.28 -0.54 -7.73
N HIS A 225 14.59 -0.67 -6.46
CA HIS A 225 15.08 0.43 -5.61
C HIS A 225 16.34 0.03 -4.87
N GLU A 226 17.25 0.98 -4.64
CA GLU A 226 18.34 0.78 -3.70
C GLU A 226 17.78 0.46 -2.31
N LEU A 227 18.29 -0.60 -1.70
CA LEU A 227 17.91 -1.01 -0.35
C LEU A 227 19.01 -0.67 0.64
N THR A 228 18.63 -0.24 1.83
CA THR A 228 19.56 0.05 2.91
C THR A 228 19.35 -0.90 4.09
N ASN A 229 20.45 -1.19 4.81
CA ASN A 229 20.43 -2.06 5.99
C ASN A 229 19.83 -3.45 5.74
N VAL A 230 20.17 -4.05 4.61
CA VAL A 230 19.71 -5.41 4.26
C VAL A 230 20.39 -6.43 5.15
N VAL A 231 19.63 -7.36 5.68
CA VAL A 231 20.13 -8.46 6.51
C VAL A 231 19.57 -9.78 6.01
N ALA A 232 20.46 -10.72 5.68
CA ALA A 232 20.10 -12.11 5.42
C ALA A 232 20.66 -13.00 6.56
N GLU A 233 19.85 -13.91 7.06
CA GLU A 233 20.21 -14.79 8.16
C GLU A 233 19.90 -16.24 7.83
N ALA A 234 20.74 -17.16 8.32
CA ALA A 234 20.48 -18.60 8.25
C ALA A 234 20.92 -19.27 9.53
N GLU A 235 20.21 -20.32 9.91
CA GLU A 235 20.62 -21.25 10.96
C GLU A 235 21.29 -22.46 10.30
N LEU A 236 22.46 -22.84 10.84
CA LEU A 236 23.24 -23.97 10.35
C LEU A 236 23.06 -25.15 11.31
N TYR A 237 22.73 -26.33 10.78
CA TYR A 237 22.47 -27.53 11.58
C TYR A 237 23.57 -28.53 11.41
N GLY A 238 23.85 -29.32 12.45
CA GLY A 238 24.84 -30.36 12.49
C GLY A 238 26.19 -29.92 13.08
N ASP A 239 27.20 -30.82 12.99
CA ASP A 239 28.60 -30.53 13.33
C ASP A 239 29.27 -29.94 12.11
N ILE A 240 29.52 -28.65 12.16
CA ILE A 240 30.13 -27.90 11.07
C ILE A 240 31.34 -27.10 11.58
N THR A 241 32.34 -26.97 10.76
CA THR A 241 33.42 -25.99 10.92
C THR A 241 33.19 -24.90 9.89
N TRP A 242 32.94 -23.67 10.37
CA TRP A 242 32.72 -22.54 9.49
C TRP A 242 34.04 -22.06 8.87
N ALA A 243 34.03 -21.83 7.57
CA ALA A 243 35.09 -21.13 6.87
C ALA A 243 34.44 -20.00 6.04
N GLN A 244 34.94 -18.79 6.24
CA GLN A 244 34.43 -17.64 5.49
C GLN A 244 34.93 -17.71 4.04
N GLY A 245 33.99 -17.63 3.10
CA GLY A 245 34.27 -17.51 1.68
C GLY A 245 34.45 -16.04 1.24
N GLU A 246 34.38 -15.82 -0.06
CA GLU A 246 34.41 -14.49 -0.66
C GLU A 246 33.12 -13.72 -0.35
N VAL A 247 33.25 -12.47 0.06
CA VAL A 247 32.13 -11.56 0.37
C VAL A 247 32.34 -10.25 -0.38
N PRO A 248 31.83 -10.16 -1.63
CA PRO A 248 32.04 -8.98 -2.48
C PRO A 248 31.42 -7.70 -1.91
N ILE A 249 30.30 -7.82 -1.19
CA ILE A 249 29.56 -6.70 -0.62
C ILE A 249 29.10 -7.02 0.81
N GLY A 250 29.15 -6.03 1.70
CA GLY A 250 28.69 -6.17 3.08
C GLY A 250 29.65 -6.94 3.98
N LYS A 251 29.11 -7.48 5.06
CA LYS A 251 29.86 -8.23 6.10
C LYS A 251 29.11 -9.49 6.48
N VAL A 252 29.81 -10.60 6.55
CA VAL A 252 29.30 -11.88 7.03
C VAL A 252 29.84 -12.13 8.42
N ALA A 253 28.99 -12.54 9.34
CA ALA A 253 29.36 -12.95 10.70
C ALA A 253 28.70 -14.30 11.00
N TYR A 254 29.46 -15.20 11.66
CA TYR A 254 28.97 -16.47 12.16
C TYR A 254 29.02 -16.50 13.69
N ASP A 255 27.88 -16.74 14.31
CA ASP A 255 27.77 -16.97 15.75
C ASP A 255 27.80 -18.49 16.00
N GLU A 256 28.96 -19.01 16.43
CA GLU A 256 29.17 -20.43 16.67
C GLU A 256 28.26 -20.98 17.77
N ALA A 257 28.01 -20.20 18.83
CA ALA A 257 27.19 -20.62 19.95
C ALA A 257 25.71 -20.81 19.55
N LYS A 258 25.23 -19.98 18.63
CA LYS A 258 23.86 -20.04 18.11
C LYS A 258 23.77 -20.76 16.76
N LYS A 259 24.91 -21.15 16.17
CA LYS A 259 25.00 -21.70 14.82
C LYS A 259 24.29 -20.80 13.78
N LYS A 260 24.40 -19.48 13.94
CA LYS A 260 23.69 -18.50 13.12
C LYS A 260 24.64 -17.72 12.24
N LEU A 261 24.37 -17.75 10.94
CA LEU A 261 25.05 -16.96 9.93
C LEU A 261 24.26 -15.69 9.67
N ARG A 262 24.94 -14.53 9.61
CA ARG A 262 24.32 -13.23 9.32
C ARG A 262 25.14 -12.48 8.30
N TRP A 263 24.50 -12.11 7.18
CA TRP A 263 25.06 -11.23 6.16
C TRP A 263 24.37 -9.88 6.25
N THR A 264 25.17 -8.81 6.45
CA THR A 264 24.69 -7.44 6.59
C THR A 264 25.25 -6.59 5.44
N ILE A 265 24.37 -5.89 4.73
CA ILE A 265 24.71 -5.00 3.61
C ILE A 265 24.15 -3.63 3.93
N GLU A 266 25.03 -2.59 4.02
CA GLU A 266 24.60 -1.22 4.34
C GLU A 266 23.78 -0.59 3.21
N SER A 267 24.17 -0.83 1.96
CA SER A 267 23.47 -0.38 0.75
C SER A 267 23.57 -1.47 -0.31
N LEU A 268 22.43 -1.92 -0.81
CA LEU A 268 22.31 -2.85 -1.93
C LEU A 268 21.76 -2.06 -3.13
N PRO A 269 22.62 -1.75 -4.12
CA PRO A 269 22.17 -1.08 -5.34
C PRO A 269 21.27 -2.00 -6.16
N THR A 270 20.63 -1.43 -7.16
CA THR A 270 19.96 -2.20 -8.22
C THR A 270 21.00 -2.89 -9.11
N ASN A 271 20.78 -4.14 -9.50
CA ASN A 271 21.64 -4.97 -10.33
C ASN A 271 20.88 -5.79 -11.39
#